data_3929d5b24b59c65b525862a4e3eb055f
#
_entry.id   3929d5b24b59c65b525862a4e3eb055f
#
_cell.length_a   1.000
_cell.length_b   1.000
_cell.length_c   1.000
_cell.angle_alpha   90.00
_cell.angle_beta   90.00
_cell.angle_gamma   90.00
#
_symmetry.space_group_name_H-M   'P 1'
#
loop_
_entity.id
_entity.type
_entity.pdbx_description
1 polymer ?
#
loop_
_entity_poly.entity_id
_entity_poly.type
_entity_poly.pdbx_seq_one_letter_code
_entity_poly.pdbx_strand_id
1 'polypeptide(L)'
;MKKFILLIIALFYTVVAYAQGTDQVSAILQHGDTETIFIGNTGFAQAYEAAVDGDVIILSQGIFNTINNISKVLTIYGAGFEDNAETNTATTTINGTVRLGDGSDTEFDGIHIEGVKINGYMGLNSQLKNVTIQRCCITNNVELNHNTENVTFRQCYMLGDILGQYKHANGLLISNCYVSKNINNFSVNSFVHIDHSYMGNMYSRVYREYAQFLWTNSIINKLSGDLPLGYAAIVKNCIFFADNYYNDVDLENCYRLNSVADIFADGENADYSPTRTFELKDPETYVGTDGTPIGLSGGAGWNKVPSNPYVSKVNATLSGTQLNVTYEAGVNK
;
A
#
# COMPACT_ATOMS: atom_id res chain seq x y z
N MET A 1 -1.12 26.96 -0.06
CA MET A 1 -0.05 26.76 -1.05
C MET A 1 1.26 27.48 -0.69
N LYS A 2 1.34 28.80 -0.47
CA LYS A 2 2.62 29.48 -0.12
C LYS A 2 3.28 28.95 1.18
N LYS A 3 2.51 28.61 2.20
CA LYS A 3 3.03 28.08 3.48
C LYS A 3 3.59 26.65 3.35
N PHE A 4 2.99 25.81 2.50
CA PHE A 4 3.46 24.44 2.22
C PHE A 4 4.81 24.43 1.49
N ILE A 5 5.04 25.42 0.62
CA ILE A 5 6.30 25.59 -0.11
C ILE A 5 7.44 26.00 0.84
N LEU A 6 7.16 26.82 1.86
CA LEU A 6 8.16 27.19 2.87
C LEU A 6 8.63 26.00 3.70
N LEU A 7 7.76 25.04 3.97
CA LEU A 7 8.08 23.83 4.69
C LEU A 7 9.07 22.93 3.96
N ILE A 8 8.84 22.71 2.66
CA ILE A 8 9.76 21.93 1.82
C ILE A 8 11.15 22.58 1.83
N ILE A 9 11.22 23.91 1.84
CA ILE A 9 12.49 24.66 1.92
C ILE A 9 13.16 24.43 3.29
N ALA A 10 12.44 24.51 4.40
CA ALA A 10 12.98 24.27 5.74
C ALA A 10 13.53 22.85 5.89
N LEU A 11 12.84 21.86 5.33
CA LEU A 11 13.32 20.46 5.28
C LEU A 11 14.64 20.33 4.53
N PHE A 12 14.78 21.05 3.40
CA PHE A 12 16.00 21.01 2.61
C PHE A 12 17.18 21.70 3.31
N TYR A 13 16.97 22.79 4.04
CA TYR A 13 18.03 23.46 4.79
C TYR A 13 18.57 22.60 5.92
N THR A 14 17.72 21.83 6.61
CA THR A 14 18.20 20.90 7.65
C THR A 14 18.96 19.70 7.06
N VAL A 15 18.52 19.17 5.91
CA VAL A 15 19.18 18.05 5.23
C VAL A 15 20.52 18.49 4.61
N VAL A 16 20.60 19.65 3.97
CA VAL A 16 21.84 20.14 3.34
C VAL A 16 22.87 20.62 4.36
N ALA A 17 22.46 21.20 5.49
CA ALA A 17 23.37 21.63 6.55
C ALA A 17 24.03 20.46 7.32
N TYR A 18 23.40 19.27 7.29
CA TYR A 18 23.91 18.05 7.93
C TYR A 18 24.54 17.05 6.95
N ALA A 19 24.72 17.40 5.68
CA ALA A 19 25.27 16.51 4.64
C ALA A 19 26.75 16.13 4.82
N GLN A 20 27.32 16.31 6.00
CA GLN A 20 28.67 15.87 6.34
C GLN A 20 28.75 14.74 7.40
N GLY A 21 27.76 13.87 7.46
CA GLY A 21 27.92 12.68 8.30
C GLY A 21 26.61 12.07 8.76
N THR A 22 26.37 10.87 8.27
CA THR A 22 25.25 9.96 8.55
C THR A 22 23.88 10.49 8.09
N ASP A 23 23.21 9.69 7.29
CA ASP A 23 21.83 9.92 6.80
C ASP A 23 20.86 10.07 7.98
N GLN A 24 20.69 11.29 8.48
CA GLN A 24 19.77 11.56 9.57
C GLN A 24 18.36 11.63 9.02
N VAL A 25 17.57 10.63 9.35
CA VAL A 25 16.13 10.62 9.07
C VAL A 25 15.40 11.65 9.92
N SER A 26 14.29 12.18 9.43
CA SER A 26 13.46 13.14 10.15
C SER A 26 11.99 12.83 10.01
N ALA A 27 11.24 13.06 11.07
CA ALA A 27 9.78 13.05 11.08
C ALA A 27 9.27 14.46 11.34
N ILE A 28 8.28 14.89 10.58
CA ILE A 28 7.61 16.18 10.75
C ILE A 28 6.21 15.89 11.23
N LEU A 29 5.86 16.49 12.35
CA LEU A 29 4.49 16.55 12.84
C LEU A 29 3.88 17.88 12.41
N GLN A 30 2.78 17.80 11.68
CA GLN A 30 1.95 18.93 11.34
C GLN A 30 0.68 18.89 12.19
N HIS A 31 0.54 19.87 13.06
CA HIS A 31 -0.63 20.11 13.92
C HIS A 31 -1.27 21.44 13.53
N GLY A 32 -2.36 21.41 12.79
CA GLY A 32 -2.98 22.60 12.21
C GLY A 32 -1.98 23.38 11.32
N ASP A 33 -1.68 24.61 11.71
CA ASP A 33 -0.72 25.48 11.01
C ASP A 33 0.72 25.39 11.58
N THR A 34 0.95 24.55 12.58
CA THR A 34 2.26 24.41 13.24
C THR A 34 2.97 23.13 12.83
N GLU A 35 4.27 23.20 12.75
CA GLU A 35 5.13 22.08 12.35
C GLU A 35 6.26 21.91 13.35
N THR A 36 6.50 20.65 13.72
CA THR A 36 7.59 20.27 14.61
C THR A 36 8.42 19.17 13.96
N ILE A 37 9.75 19.35 13.95
CA ILE A 37 10.67 18.39 13.34
C ILE A 37 11.36 17.58 14.44
N PHE A 38 11.33 16.25 14.28
CA PHE A 38 12.02 15.30 15.13
C PHE A 38 13.08 14.57 14.32
N ILE A 39 14.31 14.54 14.81
CA ILE A 39 15.46 14.02 14.07
C ILE A 39 15.89 12.66 14.62
N GLY A 40 16.33 11.77 13.72
CA GLY A 40 16.85 10.45 14.04
C GLY A 40 15.79 9.34 13.89
N ASN A 41 16.24 8.10 14.04
CA ASN A 41 15.41 6.91 13.85
C ASN A 41 14.27 6.76 14.87
N THR A 42 14.31 7.47 15.98
CA THR A 42 13.23 7.59 16.97
C THR A 42 12.30 8.76 16.68
N GLY A 43 12.58 9.57 15.65
CA GLY A 43 11.78 10.75 15.31
C GLY A 43 10.32 10.42 15.03
N PHE A 44 10.03 9.26 14.42
CA PHE A 44 8.65 8.81 14.24
C PHE A 44 7.92 8.59 15.56
N ALA A 45 8.56 7.94 16.53
CA ALA A 45 7.97 7.73 17.86
C ALA A 45 7.74 9.06 18.60
N GLN A 46 8.68 9.99 18.51
CA GLN A 46 8.55 11.31 19.12
C GLN A 46 7.44 12.15 18.49
N ALA A 47 7.33 12.14 17.16
CA ALA A 47 6.25 12.79 16.43
C ALA A 47 4.88 12.18 16.81
N TYR A 48 4.81 10.85 16.89
CA TYR A 48 3.59 10.15 17.30
C TYR A 48 3.17 10.47 18.72
N GLU A 49 4.09 10.51 19.68
CA GLU A 49 3.78 10.88 21.07
C GLU A 49 3.19 12.30 21.16
N ALA A 50 3.75 13.24 20.42
CA ALA A 50 3.30 14.64 20.39
C ALA A 50 2.00 14.85 19.58
N ALA A 51 1.65 13.94 18.67
CA ALA A 51 0.48 14.05 17.80
C ALA A 51 -0.84 13.87 18.56
N VAL A 52 -1.90 14.42 18.01
CA VAL A 52 -3.30 14.17 18.39
C VAL A 52 -4.09 13.71 17.17
N ASP A 53 -5.32 13.22 17.35
CA ASP A 53 -6.18 12.81 16.26
C ASP A 53 -6.38 13.95 15.23
N GLY A 54 -6.28 13.59 13.96
CA GLY A 54 -6.36 14.53 12.84
C GLY A 54 -5.03 15.12 12.38
N ASP A 55 -3.94 14.88 13.10
CA ASP A 55 -2.62 15.37 12.71
C ASP A 55 -2.02 14.59 11.54
N VAL A 56 -1.00 15.20 10.92
CA VAL A 56 -0.23 14.60 9.84
C VAL A 56 1.22 14.40 10.27
N ILE A 57 1.75 13.19 10.04
CA ILE A 57 3.17 12.87 10.24
C ILE A 57 3.79 12.62 8.87
N ILE A 58 4.86 13.34 8.53
CA ILE A 58 5.61 13.15 7.29
C ILE A 58 7.00 12.61 7.63
N LEU A 59 7.32 11.44 7.08
CA LEU A 59 8.57 10.74 7.28
C LEU A 59 9.51 10.96 6.08
N SER A 60 10.76 11.34 6.33
CA SER A 60 11.79 11.40 5.29
C SER A 60 12.12 9.98 4.77
N GLN A 61 12.88 9.90 3.70
CA GLN A 61 13.58 8.67 3.34
C GLN A 61 14.46 8.18 4.50
N GLY A 62 14.67 6.86 4.58
CA GLY A 62 15.53 6.19 5.53
C GLY A 62 14.78 5.25 6.48
N ILE A 63 15.41 4.88 7.59
CA ILE A 63 14.89 3.83 8.48
C ILE A 63 14.47 4.42 9.82
N PHE A 64 13.22 4.20 10.18
CA PHE A 64 12.63 4.55 11.46
C PHE A 64 12.38 3.30 12.32
N ASN A 65 12.54 3.45 13.62
CA ASN A 65 12.06 2.45 14.57
C ASN A 65 10.54 2.40 14.55
N THR A 66 9.98 1.21 14.66
CA THR A 66 8.52 1.06 14.74
C THR A 66 7.97 1.68 16.04
N ILE A 67 6.77 2.20 15.95
CA ILE A 67 5.85 2.34 17.08
C ILE A 67 4.91 1.13 17.04
N ASN A 68 4.84 0.38 18.13
CA ASN A 68 4.12 -0.88 18.13
C ASN A 68 2.63 -0.73 17.77
N ASN A 69 1.98 0.30 18.32
CA ASN A 69 0.55 0.54 18.12
C ASN A 69 0.31 1.98 17.67
N ILE A 70 -0.45 2.14 16.58
CA ILE A 70 -0.99 3.42 16.13
C ILE A 70 -2.44 3.47 16.60
N SER A 71 -2.66 4.09 17.75
CA SER A 71 -3.96 4.26 18.41
C SER A 71 -4.42 5.72 18.42
N LYS A 72 -4.06 6.44 17.34
CA LYS A 72 -4.52 7.80 17.04
C LYS A 72 -4.96 7.84 15.59
N VAL A 73 -5.97 8.62 15.29
CA VAL A 73 -6.46 8.83 13.90
C VAL A 73 -5.53 9.81 13.21
N LEU A 74 -4.56 9.31 12.47
CA LEU A 74 -3.49 10.08 11.85
C LEU A 74 -3.42 9.85 10.35
N THR A 75 -2.86 10.83 9.64
CA THR A 75 -2.34 10.66 8.29
C THR A 75 -0.82 10.55 8.35
N ILE A 76 -0.26 9.47 7.83
CA ILE A 76 1.19 9.21 7.83
C ILE A 76 1.68 9.08 6.39
N TYR A 77 2.60 9.94 5.99
CA TYR A 77 3.25 9.92 4.69
C TYR A 77 4.72 9.53 4.80
N GLY A 78 5.19 8.67 3.89
CA GLY A 78 6.60 8.40 3.64
C GLY A 78 7.02 8.90 2.25
N ALA A 79 8.31 8.79 1.95
CA ALA A 79 8.88 9.17 0.65
C ALA A 79 8.64 8.11 -0.45
N GLY A 80 8.26 6.90 -0.06
CA GLY A 80 8.01 5.77 -0.95
C GLY A 80 8.38 4.46 -0.27
N PHE A 81 7.98 3.34 -0.87
CA PHE A 81 8.32 2.02 -0.33
C PHE A 81 9.54 1.37 -1.01
N GLU A 82 10.10 2.04 -2.00
CA GLU A 82 11.29 1.59 -2.74
C GLU A 82 12.07 2.78 -3.30
N ASP A 83 13.36 2.57 -3.56
CA ASP A 83 14.18 3.53 -4.29
C ASP A 83 14.04 3.25 -5.79
N ASN A 84 13.55 4.24 -6.53
CA ASN A 84 13.40 4.16 -7.97
C ASN A 84 13.54 5.54 -8.61
N ALA A 85 14.63 5.72 -9.39
CA ALA A 85 14.91 6.98 -10.06
C ALA A 85 13.88 7.32 -11.15
N GLU A 86 13.25 6.33 -11.78
CA GLU A 86 12.24 6.54 -12.82
C GLU A 86 10.93 7.08 -12.24
N THR A 87 10.58 6.65 -11.04
CA THR A 87 9.37 7.07 -10.33
C THR A 87 9.63 8.18 -9.31
N ASN A 88 10.89 8.63 -9.15
CA ASN A 88 11.28 9.59 -8.11
C ASN A 88 10.88 9.17 -6.69
N THR A 89 10.87 7.87 -6.41
CA THR A 89 10.63 7.36 -5.07
C THR A 89 11.94 7.12 -4.34
N ALA A 90 11.91 7.30 -3.02
CA ALA A 90 12.97 6.92 -2.11
C ALA A 90 12.36 6.14 -0.95
N THR A 91 13.10 5.20 -0.36
CA THR A 91 12.52 4.31 0.65
C THR A 91 12.39 4.98 2.00
N THR A 92 11.17 5.03 2.53
CA THR A 92 10.88 5.23 3.95
C THR A 92 10.56 3.87 4.57
N THR A 93 11.42 3.38 5.45
CA THR A 93 11.23 2.08 6.11
C THR A 93 10.87 2.24 7.58
N ILE A 94 9.75 1.65 8.00
CA ILE A 94 9.42 1.42 9.41
C ILE A 94 9.92 0.01 9.76
N ASN A 95 10.94 -0.08 10.60
CA ASN A 95 11.59 -1.34 10.93
C ASN A 95 10.89 -2.02 12.10
N GLY A 96 10.04 -2.97 11.79
CA GLY A 96 9.27 -3.77 12.73
C GLY A 96 7.79 -3.84 12.38
N THR A 97 7.02 -4.41 13.28
CA THR A 97 5.57 -4.57 13.16
C THR A 97 4.85 -3.26 13.40
N VAL A 98 3.83 -2.98 12.59
CA VAL A 98 2.90 -1.88 12.77
C VAL A 98 1.52 -2.44 13.09
N ARG A 99 0.90 -2.01 14.18
CA ARG A 99 -0.48 -2.36 14.53
C ARG A 99 -1.34 -1.10 14.54
N LEU A 100 -2.47 -1.15 13.84
CA LEU A 100 -3.48 -0.11 13.88
C LEU A 100 -4.47 -0.42 14.99
N GLY A 101 -4.60 0.52 15.94
CA GLY A 101 -5.34 0.33 17.17
C GLY A 101 -4.51 -0.27 18.30
N ASP A 102 -5.07 -0.26 19.50
CA ASP A 102 -4.43 -0.68 20.75
C ASP A 102 -4.81 -2.10 21.23
N GLY A 103 -5.63 -2.79 20.45
CA GLY A 103 -6.16 -4.11 20.80
C GLY A 103 -7.45 -4.08 21.59
N SER A 104 -8.01 -2.91 21.85
CA SER A 104 -9.31 -2.75 22.48
C SER A 104 -10.46 -2.71 21.48
N ASP A 105 -11.70 -2.67 21.98
CA ASP A 105 -12.91 -2.44 21.18
C ASP A 105 -13.10 -0.97 20.78
N THR A 106 -12.10 -0.10 21.00
CA THR A 106 -12.16 1.29 20.54
C THR A 106 -12.19 1.36 19.01
N GLU A 107 -13.06 2.19 18.48
CA GLU A 107 -13.13 2.48 17.05
C GLU A 107 -12.15 3.59 16.67
N PHE A 108 -11.40 3.36 15.59
CA PHE A 108 -10.53 4.36 14.96
C PHE A 108 -11.02 4.57 13.53
N ASP A 109 -11.49 5.79 13.22
CA ASP A 109 -12.10 6.15 11.95
C ASP A 109 -11.24 7.13 11.15
N GLY A 110 -10.75 6.72 9.99
CA GLY A 110 -10.06 7.61 9.05
C GLY A 110 -8.52 7.58 9.10
N ILE A 111 -7.89 6.53 9.65
CA ILE A 111 -6.41 6.40 9.57
C ILE A 111 -5.98 6.27 8.09
N HIS A 112 -4.97 7.06 7.71
CA HIS A 112 -4.36 6.99 6.38
C HIS A 112 -2.84 6.78 6.49
N ILE A 113 -2.31 5.80 5.77
CA ILE A 113 -0.87 5.54 5.68
C ILE A 113 -0.49 5.41 4.21
N GLU A 114 0.51 6.18 3.76
CA GLU A 114 0.95 6.18 2.39
C GLU A 114 2.47 6.26 2.25
N GLY A 115 3.03 5.53 1.27
CA GLY A 115 4.41 5.68 0.85
C GLY A 115 5.45 5.13 1.81
N VAL A 116 5.13 4.09 2.58
CA VAL A 116 6.05 3.48 3.53
C VAL A 116 6.29 2.00 3.26
N LYS A 117 7.50 1.53 3.55
CA LYS A 117 7.82 0.11 3.66
C LYS A 117 7.77 -0.32 5.11
N ILE A 118 6.89 -1.23 5.44
CA ILE A 118 6.82 -1.87 6.76
C ILE A 118 7.65 -3.15 6.71
N ASN A 119 8.80 -3.13 7.37
CA ASN A 119 9.69 -4.29 7.47
C ASN A 119 9.24 -5.20 8.61
N GLY A 120 8.05 -5.77 8.46
CA GLY A 120 7.35 -6.59 9.44
C GLY A 120 5.93 -6.90 8.98
N TYR A 121 5.10 -7.35 9.89
CA TYR A 121 3.68 -7.53 9.60
C TYR A 121 2.86 -6.26 9.95
N MET A 122 1.68 -6.15 9.34
CA MET A 122 0.69 -5.13 9.69
C MET A 122 -0.50 -5.81 10.38
N GLY A 123 -0.82 -5.38 11.60
CA GLY A 123 -1.98 -5.85 12.35
C GLY A 123 -3.10 -4.80 12.35
N LEU A 124 -4.33 -5.21 12.05
CA LEU A 124 -5.54 -4.42 12.23
C LEU A 124 -6.17 -4.83 13.57
N ASN A 125 -5.77 -4.12 14.64
CA ASN A 125 -5.91 -4.64 16.01
C ASN A 125 -7.11 -4.10 16.80
N SER A 126 -7.83 -3.11 16.30
CA SER A 126 -9.05 -2.56 16.92
C SER A 126 -10.18 -2.47 15.91
N GLN A 127 -11.34 -1.94 16.28
CA GLN A 127 -12.40 -1.63 15.33
C GLN A 127 -11.95 -0.50 14.42
N LEU A 128 -11.54 -0.86 13.21
CA LEU A 128 -11.03 0.09 12.22
C LEU A 128 -12.10 0.39 11.19
N LYS A 129 -12.29 1.68 10.92
CA LYS A 129 -13.26 2.19 9.96
C LYS A 129 -12.64 3.21 9.01
N ASN A 130 -13.03 3.15 7.73
CA ASN A 130 -12.56 4.08 6.70
C ASN A 130 -11.03 4.24 6.66
N VAL A 131 -10.29 3.14 6.83
CA VAL A 131 -8.83 3.13 6.83
C VAL A 131 -8.30 2.96 5.40
N THR A 132 -7.30 3.75 5.04
CA THR A 132 -6.62 3.65 3.75
C THR A 132 -5.13 3.40 3.94
N ILE A 133 -4.65 2.32 3.34
CA ILE A 133 -3.22 1.98 3.22
C ILE A 133 -2.90 2.06 1.73
N GLN A 134 -2.07 3.01 1.34
CA GLN A 134 -1.83 3.29 -0.06
C GLN A 134 -0.34 3.36 -0.38
N ARG A 135 0.06 2.80 -1.54
CA ARG A 135 1.45 2.86 -2.01
C ARG A 135 2.46 2.44 -0.93
N CYS A 136 2.13 1.34 -0.25
CA CYS A 136 2.95 0.78 0.82
C CYS A 136 3.48 -0.60 0.43
N CYS A 137 4.65 -0.95 1.00
CA CYS A 137 5.15 -2.32 0.98
C CYS A 137 5.04 -2.93 2.37
N ILE A 138 4.42 -4.11 2.48
CA ILE A 138 4.32 -4.88 3.72
C ILE A 138 5.08 -6.19 3.50
N THR A 139 6.22 -6.35 4.21
CA THR A 139 7.14 -7.46 3.94
C THR A 139 6.71 -8.80 4.55
N ASN A 140 5.74 -8.79 5.45
CA ASN A 140 5.17 -9.99 6.06
C ASN A 140 3.64 -9.94 5.97
N ASN A 141 2.92 -10.64 6.82
CA ASN A 141 1.46 -10.74 6.75
C ASN A 141 0.74 -9.42 7.05
N VAL A 142 -0.46 -9.31 6.49
CA VAL A 142 -1.51 -8.41 6.97
C VAL A 142 -2.50 -9.26 7.78
N GLU A 143 -2.77 -8.89 9.02
CA GLU A 143 -3.61 -9.67 9.94
C GLU A 143 -4.76 -8.82 10.49
N LEU A 144 -5.99 -9.29 10.29
CA LEU A 144 -7.17 -8.69 10.90
C LEU A 144 -7.35 -9.33 12.28
N ASN A 145 -6.88 -8.64 13.31
CA ASN A 145 -7.02 -9.11 14.70
C ASN A 145 -8.30 -8.59 15.37
N HIS A 146 -9.04 -7.75 14.67
CA HIS A 146 -10.35 -7.22 15.08
C HIS A 146 -11.29 -7.06 13.86
N ASN A 147 -12.57 -6.79 14.12
CA ASN A 147 -13.53 -6.46 13.04
C ASN A 147 -13.20 -5.13 12.39
N THR A 148 -13.43 -5.03 11.08
CA THR A 148 -13.12 -3.83 10.30
C THR A 148 -14.27 -3.45 9.38
N GLU A 149 -14.37 -2.16 9.05
CA GLU A 149 -15.33 -1.60 8.10
C GLU A 149 -14.63 -0.64 7.13
N ASN A 150 -14.88 -0.81 5.82
CA ASN A 150 -14.32 0.07 4.76
C ASN A 150 -12.78 0.24 4.85
N VAL A 151 -12.04 -0.85 4.93
CA VAL A 151 -10.58 -0.82 4.87
C VAL A 151 -10.12 -0.99 3.43
N THR A 152 -9.24 -0.10 2.97
CA THR A 152 -8.72 -0.11 1.61
C THR A 152 -7.21 -0.26 1.59
N PHE A 153 -6.72 -1.26 0.86
CA PHE A 153 -5.35 -1.34 0.38
C PHE A 153 -5.33 -0.96 -1.10
N ARG A 154 -4.54 0.06 -1.45
CA ARG A 154 -4.45 0.54 -2.83
C ARG A 154 -3.00 0.68 -3.26
N GLN A 155 -2.67 0.16 -4.45
CA GLN A 155 -1.33 0.27 -5.03
C GLN A 155 -0.22 -0.22 -4.09
N CYS A 156 -0.52 -1.26 -3.30
CA CYS A 156 0.39 -1.82 -2.31
C CYS A 156 1.09 -3.08 -2.82
N TYR A 157 2.32 -3.28 -2.34
CA TYR A 157 3.07 -4.52 -2.50
C TYR A 157 3.07 -5.31 -1.20
N MET A 158 2.41 -6.47 -1.17
CA MET A 158 2.27 -7.32 -0.01
C MET A 158 2.96 -8.67 -0.25
N LEU A 159 4.03 -8.94 0.53
CA LEU A 159 4.83 -10.15 0.38
C LEU A 159 4.30 -11.33 1.20
N GLY A 160 3.51 -11.07 2.22
CA GLY A 160 2.91 -12.07 3.08
C GLY A 160 1.47 -12.44 2.71
N ASP A 161 0.85 -13.21 3.59
CA ASP A 161 -0.56 -13.54 3.52
C ASP A 161 -1.43 -12.37 4.04
N ILE A 162 -2.67 -12.29 3.55
CA ILE A 162 -3.72 -11.46 4.14
C ILE A 162 -4.64 -12.40 4.92
N LEU A 163 -4.57 -12.32 6.25
CA LEU A 163 -5.23 -13.23 7.17
C LEU A 163 -6.41 -12.54 7.87
N GLY A 164 -7.60 -13.02 7.63
CA GLY A 164 -8.81 -12.53 8.29
C GLY A 164 -8.90 -12.89 9.78
N GLN A 165 -8.11 -13.84 10.26
CA GLN A 165 -8.07 -14.31 11.67
C GLN A 165 -9.46 -14.59 12.25
N TYR A 166 -10.38 -15.07 11.38
CA TYR A 166 -11.78 -15.30 11.70
C TYR A 166 -12.53 -14.06 12.20
N LYS A 167 -12.03 -12.87 11.84
CA LYS A 167 -12.69 -11.58 12.11
C LYS A 167 -13.53 -11.16 10.94
N HIS A 168 -14.49 -10.29 11.21
CA HIS A 168 -15.40 -9.75 10.22
C HIS A 168 -14.78 -8.55 9.50
N ALA A 169 -14.73 -8.62 8.18
CA ALA A 169 -14.30 -7.53 7.32
C ALA A 169 -15.51 -7.06 6.48
N ASN A 170 -16.10 -5.92 6.83
CA ASN A 170 -17.18 -5.32 6.08
C ASN A 170 -16.64 -4.28 5.09
N GLY A 171 -16.46 -4.69 3.83
CA GLY A 171 -15.94 -3.80 2.78
C GLY A 171 -14.41 -3.67 2.79
N LEU A 172 -13.69 -4.79 2.89
CA LEU A 172 -12.26 -4.80 2.60
C LEU A 172 -12.05 -4.71 1.10
N LEU A 173 -11.41 -3.63 0.65
CA LEU A 173 -11.03 -3.42 -0.75
C LEU A 173 -9.53 -3.58 -0.94
N ILE A 174 -9.12 -4.40 -1.91
CA ILE A 174 -7.74 -4.57 -2.36
C ILE A 174 -7.71 -4.17 -3.83
N SER A 175 -7.18 -2.98 -4.13
CA SER A 175 -7.24 -2.40 -5.48
C SER A 175 -5.85 -2.03 -5.99
N ASN A 176 -5.55 -2.44 -7.22
CA ASN A 176 -4.23 -2.25 -7.84
C ASN A 176 -3.06 -2.72 -6.96
N CYS A 177 -3.23 -3.83 -6.24
CA CYS A 177 -2.24 -4.37 -5.33
C CYS A 177 -1.55 -5.60 -5.91
N TYR A 178 -0.24 -5.71 -5.65
CA TYR A 178 0.48 -6.96 -5.85
C TYR A 178 0.53 -7.73 -4.54
N VAL A 179 -0.13 -8.89 -4.48
CA VAL A 179 -0.14 -9.78 -3.32
C VAL A 179 0.58 -11.08 -3.71
N SER A 180 1.73 -11.35 -3.10
CA SER A 180 2.56 -12.49 -3.50
C SER A 180 2.10 -13.84 -2.94
N LYS A 181 1.27 -13.83 -1.89
CA LYS A 181 0.78 -15.05 -1.23
C LYS A 181 -0.75 -15.13 -1.19
N ASN A 182 -1.31 -15.59 -0.08
CA ASN A 182 -2.72 -15.97 0.02
C ASN A 182 -3.58 -14.91 0.70
N ILE A 183 -4.88 -15.01 0.46
CA ILE A 183 -5.90 -14.31 1.23
C ILE A 183 -6.85 -15.36 1.82
N ASN A 184 -7.00 -15.41 3.16
CA ASN A 184 -7.75 -16.49 3.81
C ASN A 184 -8.25 -16.16 5.23
N ASN A 185 -9.02 -17.09 5.83
CA ASN A 185 -9.45 -17.08 7.23
C ASN A 185 -10.37 -15.91 7.63
N PHE A 186 -11.22 -15.44 6.73
CA PHE A 186 -12.24 -14.44 7.07
C PHE A 186 -13.46 -15.10 7.73
N SER A 187 -14.11 -14.34 8.62
CA SER A 187 -15.33 -14.82 9.25
C SER A 187 -16.53 -14.76 8.30
N VAL A 188 -17.60 -15.41 8.70
CA VAL A 188 -18.92 -15.33 8.07
C VAL A 188 -19.36 -13.87 7.90
N ASN A 189 -20.11 -13.58 6.83
CA ASN A 189 -20.60 -12.25 6.47
C ASN A 189 -19.51 -11.19 6.16
N SER A 190 -18.25 -11.58 6.05
CA SER A 190 -17.25 -10.67 5.50
C SER A 190 -17.51 -10.39 4.03
N PHE A 191 -17.29 -9.16 3.61
CA PHE A 191 -17.28 -8.74 2.20
C PHE A 191 -15.88 -8.26 1.83
N VAL A 192 -15.25 -8.97 0.90
CA VAL A 192 -13.89 -8.69 0.41
C VAL A 192 -13.94 -8.49 -1.10
N HIS A 193 -13.51 -7.34 -1.57
CA HIS A 193 -13.41 -7.02 -2.98
C HIS A 193 -11.96 -6.89 -3.41
N ILE A 194 -11.53 -7.67 -4.38
CA ILE A 194 -10.22 -7.60 -5.02
C ILE A 194 -10.41 -7.11 -6.45
N ASP A 195 -9.81 -5.98 -6.77
CA ASP A 195 -9.99 -5.33 -8.06
C ASP A 195 -8.65 -4.89 -8.66
N HIS A 196 -8.48 -5.06 -9.98
CA HIS A 196 -7.25 -4.70 -10.72
C HIS A 196 -5.95 -5.13 -10.03
N SER A 197 -5.96 -6.28 -9.37
CA SER A 197 -4.83 -6.74 -8.55
C SER A 197 -4.17 -7.99 -9.15
N TYR A 198 -2.92 -8.24 -8.74
CA TYR A 198 -2.24 -9.50 -8.98
C TYR A 198 -2.20 -10.31 -7.69
N MET A 199 -2.63 -11.56 -7.77
CA MET A 199 -2.61 -12.51 -6.65
C MET A 199 -1.72 -13.71 -7.00
N GLY A 200 -0.64 -13.91 -6.23
CA GLY A 200 0.31 -15.00 -6.43
C GLY A 200 -0.29 -16.37 -6.19
N ASN A 201 -0.98 -16.53 -5.10
CA ASN A 201 -1.74 -17.74 -4.78
C ASN A 201 -3.07 -17.36 -4.16
N MET A 202 -4.11 -18.05 -4.57
CA MET A 202 -5.38 -18.04 -3.88
C MET A 202 -5.57 -19.39 -3.19
N TYR A 203 -5.17 -19.46 -1.93
CA TYR A 203 -5.48 -20.60 -1.08
C TYR A 203 -6.54 -20.16 -0.08
N SER A 204 -7.78 -20.40 -0.43
CA SER A 204 -8.87 -20.12 0.49
C SER A 204 -9.25 -21.39 1.23
N ARG A 205 -8.72 -21.59 2.43
CA ARG A 205 -9.44 -22.37 3.43
C ARG A 205 -10.54 -21.47 4.02
N VAL A 206 -11.49 -21.09 3.19
CA VAL A 206 -12.75 -20.58 3.73
C VAL A 206 -13.52 -21.78 4.20
N TYR A 207 -13.71 -21.91 5.50
CA TYR A 207 -14.73 -22.83 6.02
C TYR A 207 -16.05 -22.46 5.35
N ARG A 208 -16.72 -23.44 4.79
CA ARG A 208 -17.78 -23.47 3.79
C ARG A 208 -18.98 -22.51 3.94
N GLU A 209 -18.97 -21.57 4.83
CA GLU A 209 -20.16 -20.81 5.13
C GLU A 209 -19.77 -19.33 5.27
N TYR A 210 -20.05 -18.47 4.23
CA TYR A 210 -20.49 -17.12 4.48
C TYR A 210 -19.57 -15.90 4.30
N ALA A 211 -18.28 -15.99 3.96
CA ALA A 211 -17.55 -14.80 3.47
C ALA A 211 -17.86 -14.59 1.98
N GLN A 212 -18.21 -13.35 1.60
CA GLN A 212 -18.47 -12.97 0.21
C GLN A 212 -17.18 -12.39 -0.40
N PHE A 213 -16.68 -13.03 -1.45
CA PHE A 213 -15.56 -12.54 -2.23
C PHE A 213 -16.03 -12.10 -3.60
N LEU A 214 -15.71 -10.86 -3.97
CA LEU A 214 -15.84 -10.33 -5.31
C LEU A 214 -14.46 -10.12 -5.91
N TRP A 215 -14.18 -10.80 -6.99
CA TRP A 215 -12.96 -10.65 -7.78
C TRP A 215 -13.30 -10.01 -9.10
N THR A 216 -12.71 -8.85 -9.37
CA THR A 216 -12.92 -8.15 -10.63
C THR A 216 -11.59 -7.76 -11.24
N ASN A 217 -11.50 -7.82 -12.56
CA ASN A 217 -10.42 -7.20 -13.32
C ASN A 217 -9.01 -7.60 -12.85
N SER A 218 -8.84 -8.79 -12.27
CA SER A 218 -7.63 -9.19 -11.55
C SER A 218 -6.92 -10.37 -12.23
N ILE A 219 -5.63 -10.52 -11.97
CA ILE A 219 -4.81 -11.66 -12.42
C ILE A 219 -4.56 -12.59 -11.24
N ILE A 220 -4.95 -13.84 -11.37
CA ILE A 220 -4.84 -14.86 -10.33
C ILE A 220 -3.85 -15.93 -10.82
N ASN A 221 -2.62 -15.94 -10.29
CA ASN A 221 -1.56 -16.81 -10.77
C ASN A 221 -1.82 -18.28 -10.46
N LYS A 222 -2.22 -18.59 -9.24
CA LYS A 222 -2.51 -19.95 -8.84
C LYS A 222 -3.73 -20.02 -7.96
N LEU A 223 -4.69 -20.86 -8.37
CA LEU A 223 -5.77 -21.30 -7.51
C LEU A 223 -5.43 -22.71 -7.04
N SER A 224 -5.06 -22.90 -5.81
CA SER A 224 -4.73 -24.20 -5.26
C SER A 224 -5.60 -24.53 -4.05
N GLY A 225 -6.04 -25.78 -3.99
CA GLY A 225 -6.84 -26.32 -2.91
C GLY A 225 -8.31 -26.46 -3.25
N ASP A 226 -9.01 -27.19 -2.41
CA ASP A 226 -10.47 -27.13 -2.37
C ASP A 226 -10.84 -25.68 -2.07
N LEU A 227 -11.08 -24.92 -3.11
CA LEU A 227 -11.84 -23.70 -2.95
C LEU A 227 -13.23 -24.18 -2.55
N PRO A 228 -13.59 -24.14 -1.29
CA PRO A 228 -14.96 -24.01 -0.95
C PRO A 228 -15.30 -22.53 -1.24
N LEU A 229 -15.23 -22.18 -2.50
CA LEU A 229 -15.98 -21.03 -3.02
C LEU A 229 -17.42 -21.49 -2.98
N GLY A 230 -17.89 -21.78 -1.78
CA GLY A 230 -19.29 -21.97 -1.55
C GLY A 230 -19.99 -20.71 -2.03
N TYR A 231 -20.99 -20.82 -2.82
CA TYR A 231 -22.03 -19.92 -3.33
C TYR A 231 -21.86 -18.39 -3.21
N ALA A 232 -20.73 -17.88 -2.72
CA ALA A 232 -20.49 -16.48 -2.39
C ALA A 232 -19.23 -15.87 -3.05
N ALA A 233 -18.56 -16.58 -3.95
CA ALA A 233 -17.47 -15.98 -4.71
C ALA A 233 -17.92 -15.71 -6.15
N ILE A 234 -17.79 -14.45 -6.55
CA ILE A 234 -18.04 -13.97 -7.91
C ILE A 234 -16.70 -13.54 -8.49
N VAL A 235 -16.37 -14.07 -9.66
CA VAL A 235 -15.12 -13.75 -10.37
C VAL A 235 -15.48 -13.23 -11.76
N LYS A 236 -15.21 -11.94 -12.01
CA LYS A 236 -15.58 -11.26 -13.25
C LYS A 236 -14.37 -10.64 -13.92
N ASN A 237 -14.26 -10.82 -15.22
CA ASN A 237 -13.21 -10.21 -16.03
C ASN A 237 -11.81 -10.45 -15.44
N CYS A 238 -11.53 -11.69 -15.00
CA CYS A 238 -10.24 -12.05 -14.42
C CYS A 238 -9.44 -12.94 -15.36
N ILE A 239 -8.11 -12.92 -15.23
CA ILE A 239 -7.19 -13.82 -15.91
C ILE A 239 -6.68 -14.85 -14.91
N PHE A 240 -6.68 -16.13 -15.28
CA PHE A 240 -6.08 -17.21 -14.49
C PHE A 240 -5.44 -18.29 -15.35
N PHE A 241 -4.60 -19.14 -14.71
CA PHE A 241 -3.77 -20.10 -15.42
C PHE A 241 -4.30 -21.53 -15.35
N ALA A 242 -3.89 -22.37 -16.34
CA ALA A 242 -4.57 -23.60 -16.77
C ALA A 242 -4.69 -24.73 -15.74
N ASP A 243 -3.86 -24.81 -14.71
CA ASP A 243 -3.77 -25.95 -13.81
C ASP A 243 -4.75 -25.93 -12.64
N ASN A 244 -5.75 -25.08 -12.70
CA ASN A 244 -6.62 -24.80 -11.58
C ASN A 244 -8.03 -25.34 -11.84
N TYR A 245 -8.48 -26.25 -10.97
CA TYR A 245 -9.84 -26.81 -10.97
C TYR A 245 -10.81 -25.89 -10.21
N TYR A 246 -11.92 -25.53 -10.88
CA TYR A 246 -12.96 -24.66 -10.31
C TYR A 246 -14.30 -25.36 -10.42
N ASN A 247 -14.75 -26.04 -9.39
CA ASN A 247 -16.03 -26.72 -9.48
C ASN A 247 -17.23 -25.89 -8.99
N ASP A 248 -17.02 -24.78 -8.24
CA ASP A 248 -18.13 -24.05 -7.59
C ASP A 248 -17.92 -22.52 -7.60
N VAL A 249 -17.37 -21.95 -8.67
CA VAL A 249 -17.18 -20.51 -8.81
C VAL A 249 -18.03 -19.98 -9.94
N ASP A 250 -18.74 -18.89 -9.70
CA ASP A 250 -19.40 -18.14 -10.77
C ASP A 250 -18.36 -17.31 -11.54
N LEU A 251 -18.02 -17.80 -12.74
CA LEU A 251 -17.04 -17.17 -13.63
C LEU A 251 -17.77 -16.41 -14.72
N GLU A 252 -17.64 -15.08 -14.70
CA GLU A 252 -18.21 -14.20 -15.70
C GLU A 252 -17.13 -13.51 -16.53
N ASN A 253 -17.10 -13.72 -17.84
CA ASN A 253 -16.14 -13.12 -18.78
C ASN A 253 -14.66 -13.28 -18.38
N CYS A 254 -14.27 -14.43 -17.86
CA CYS A 254 -12.91 -14.70 -17.41
C CYS A 254 -12.08 -15.33 -18.52
N TYR A 255 -10.77 -15.11 -18.46
CA TYR A 255 -9.79 -15.61 -19.42
C TYR A 255 -8.91 -16.68 -18.77
N ARG A 256 -8.76 -17.79 -19.47
CA ARG A 256 -7.89 -18.88 -19.03
C ARG A 256 -6.68 -18.99 -19.95
N LEU A 257 -5.48 -18.79 -19.39
CA LEU A 257 -4.23 -18.83 -20.14
C LEU A 257 -3.35 -19.99 -19.68
N ASN A 258 -2.38 -20.37 -20.52
CA ASN A 258 -1.52 -21.51 -20.24
C ASN A 258 -0.30 -21.13 -19.39
N SER A 259 0.16 -19.90 -19.50
CA SER A 259 1.37 -19.45 -18.84
C SER A 259 1.32 -17.97 -18.49
N VAL A 260 1.93 -17.62 -17.39
CA VAL A 260 2.17 -16.23 -16.96
C VAL A 260 3.12 -15.50 -17.92
N ALA A 261 4.02 -16.24 -18.58
CA ALA A 261 4.96 -15.68 -19.55
C ALA A 261 4.28 -15.05 -20.79
N ASP A 262 3.01 -15.39 -21.03
CA ASP A 262 2.28 -14.88 -22.19
C ASP A 262 1.56 -13.55 -21.93
N ILE A 263 1.53 -13.08 -20.69
CA ILE A 263 0.69 -11.96 -20.28
C ILE A 263 1.41 -10.63 -20.27
N PHE A 264 2.56 -10.53 -19.57
CA PHE A 264 3.20 -9.24 -19.30
C PHE A 264 4.14 -8.80 -20.41
N ALA A 265 4.08 -7.52 -20.78
CA ALA A 265 4.96 -6.92 -21.76
C ALA A 265 6.40 -6.77 -21.26
N ASP A 266 6.57 -6.64 -19.94
CA ASP A 266 7.82 -6.30 -19.28
C ASP A 266 8.51 -7.47 -18.55
N GLY A 267 8.12 -8.72 -18.85
CA GLY A 267 8.77 -9.90 -18.30
C GLY A 267 8.06 -11.21 -18.56
N GLU A 268 8.79 -12.31 -18.45
CA GLU A 268 8.29 -13.67 -18.71
C GLU A 268 7.66 -14.33 -17.47
N ASN A 269 7.77 -13.71 -16.31
CA ASN A 269 7.19 -14.18 -15.06
C ASN A 269 6.35 -13.07 -14.42
N ALA A 270 5.79 -13.34 -13.25
CA ALA A 270 5.05 -12.35 -12.48
C ALA A 270 5.84 -11.83 -11.28
N ASP A 271 7.14 -12.06 -11.21
CA ASP A 271 7.94 -11.62 -10.08
C ASP A 271 8.00 -10.09 -10.02
N TYR A 272 7.88 -9.58 -8.82
CA TYR A 272 7.99 -8.15 -8.57
C TYR A 272 9.43 -7.65 -8.78
N SER A 273 9.54 -6.50 -9.44
CA SER A 273 10.75 -5.67 -9.40
C SER A 273 10.36 -4.18 -9.40
N PRO A 274 11.23 -3.30 -8.89
CA PRO A 274 10.95 -1.85 -8.83
C PRO A 274 10.63 -1.20 -10.17
N THR A 275 11.19 -1.72 -11.27
CA THR A 275 11.02 -1.16 -12.62
C THR A 275 9.83 -1.74 -13.36
N ARG A 276 9.15 -2.75 -12.81
CA ARG A 276 8.03 -3.39 -13.51
C ARG A 276 6.77 -2.54 -13.47
N THR A 277 6.12 -2.45 -14.63
CA THR A 277 4.83 -1.78 -14.83
C THR A 277 3.66 -2.75 -14.78
N PHE A 278 3.92 -4.04 -15.01
CA PHE A 278 2.91 -5.09 -15.15
C PHE A 278 1.87 -4.82 -16.25
N GLU A 279 2.27 -4.09 -17.28
CA GLU A 279 1.45 -3.89 -18.47
C GLU A 279 1.23 -5.20 -19.21
N LEU A 280 0.03 -5.39 -19.75
CA LEU A 280 -0.31 -6.54 -20.54
C LEU A 280 0.28 -6.43 -21.95
N LYS A 281 0.67 -7.56 -22.55
CA LYS A 281 1.05 -7.61 -23.98
C LYS A 281 -0.10 -7.28 -24.93
N ASP A 282 -1.32 -7.60 -24.50
CA ASP A 282 -2.54 -7.41 -25.28
C ASP A 282 -3.64 -6.79 -24.39
N PRO A 283 -3.49 -5.49 -24.03
CA PRO A 283 -4.41 -4.82 -23.15
C PRO A 283 -5.79 -4.60 -23.77
N GLU A 284 -5.90 -4.62 -25.10
CA GLU A 284 -7.18 -4.45 -25.81
C GLU A 284 -8.04 -5.72 -25.79
N THR A 285 -7.41 -6.90 -25.67
CA THR A 285 -8.11 -8.17 -25.53
C THR A 285 -8.54 -8.42 -24.09
N TYR A 286 -7.68 -8.11 -23.12
CA TYR A 286 -7.93 -8.37 -21.71
C TYR A 286 -8.46 -7.11 -21.01
N VAL A 287 -9.74 -6.82 -21.24
CA VAL A 287 -10.41 -5.61 -20.78
C VAL A 287 -11.25 -5.90 -19.52
N GLY A 288 -11.12 -5.05 -18.52
CA GLY A 288 -11.90 -5.08 -17.31
C GLY A 288 -13.34 -4.58 -17.47
N THR A 289 -14.12 -4.67 -16.40
CA THR A 289 -15.52 -4.20 -16.37
C THR A 289 -15.66 -2.70 -16.56
N ASP A 290 -14.62 -1.94 -16.29
CA ASP A 290 -14.51 -0.48 -16.40
C ASP A 290 -13.93 0.01 -17.73
N GLY A 291 -13.61 -0.93 -18.65
CA GLY A 291 -13.04 -0.62 -19.96
C GLY A 291 -11.52 -0.38 -19.93
N THR A 292 -10.86 -0.58 -18.80
CA THR A 292 -9.40 -0.53 -18.69
C THR A 292 -8.79 -1.94 -18.71
N PRO A 293 -7.46 -2.11 -18.89
CA PRO A 293 -6.83 -3.43 -18.88
C PRO A 293 -7.04 -4.18 -17.56
N ILE A 294 -7.11 -5.51 -17.63
CA ILE A 294 -7.14 -6.37 -16.43
C ILE A 294 -5.78 -6.32 -15.72
N GLY A 295 -5.77 -6.40 -14.39
CA GLY A 295 -4.56 -6.42 -13.56
C GLY A 295 -4.08 -5.04 -13.16
N LEU A 296 -2.84 -4.98 -12.69
CA LEU A 296 -2.26 -3.81 -12.01
C LEU A 296 -2.24 -2.53 -12.85
N SER A 297 -2.11 -2.64 -14.18
CA SER A 297 -2.04 -1.49 -15.08
C SER A 297 -3.41 -0.88 -15.40
N GLY A 298 -4.51 -1.56 -15.09
CA GLY A 298 -5.87 -1.04 -15.28
C GLY A 298 -6.40 -0.23 -14.10
N GLY A 299 -7.66 0.19 -14.16
CA GLY A 299 -8.29 1.00 -13.13
C GLY A 299 -7.51 2.28 -12.81
N ALA A 300 -7.10 2.45 -11.56
CA ALA A 300 -6.26 3.57 -11.12
C ALA A 300 -4.77 3.43 -11.53
N GLY A 301 -4.38 2.29 -12.09
CA GLY A 301 -3.02 1.97 -12.50
C GLY A 301 -2.08 1.62 -11.33
N TRP A 302 -0.89 1.14 -11.69
CA TRP A 302 0.18 0.81 -10.75
C TRP A 302 1.09 2.02 -10.54
N ASN A 303 0.66 2.98 -9.71
CA ASN A 303 1.45 4.14 -9.35
C ASN A 303 2.03 3.96 -7.94
N LYS A 304 3.36 3.94 -7.83
CA LYS A 304 4.11 3.73 -6.59
C LYS A 304 4.59 5.02 -5.94
N VAL A 305 4.47 6.14 -6.65
CA VAL A 305 4.93 7.44 -6.16
C VAL A 305 3.89 8.03 -5.22
N PRO A 306 4.25 8.33 -3.96
CA PRO A 306 3.31 8.90 -3.00
C PRO A 306 2.70 10.22 -3.47
N SER A 307 1.51 10.53 -2.96
CA SER A 307 0.76 11.75 -3.32
C SER A 307 1.25 13.01 -2.62
N ASN A 308 2.09 12.86 -1.57
CA ASN A 308 2.68 14.00 -0.89
C ASN A 308 3.60 14.81 -1.83
N PRO A 309 3.73 16.13 -1.61
CA PRO A 309 4.64 16.95 -2.40
C PRO A 309 6.08 16.44 -2.33
N TYR A 310 6.76 16.46 -3.47
CA TYR A 310 8.18 16.11 -3.58
C TYR A 310 8.97 17.20 -4.31
N VAL A 311 10.28 17.24 -4.06
CA VAL A 311 11.19 18.13 -4.77
C VAL A 311 11.93 17.32 -5.82
N SER A 312 11.69 17.64 -7.10
CA SER A 312 12.28 16.93 -8.24
C SER A 312 13.69 17.42 -8.59
N LYS A 313 14.02 18.67 -8.22
CA LYS A 313 15.31 19.26 -8.54
C LYS A 313 15.68 20.35 -7.55
N VAL A 314 16.93 20.36 -7.14
CA VAL A 314 17.52 21.43 -6.34
C VAL A 314 18.85 21.83 -6.95
N ASN A 315 19.05 23.13 -7.16
CA ASN A 315 20.32 23.70 -7.50
C ASN A 315 20.71 24.70 -6.40
N ALA A 316 21.90 24.52 -5.83
CA ALA A 316 22.46 25.43 -4.85
C ALA A 316 23.77 26.00 -5.38
N THR A 317 23.88 27.33 -5.42
CA THR A 317 25.10 28.03 -5.85
C THR A 317 25.50 29.05 -4.82
N LEU A 318 26.77 29.07 -4.45
CA LEU A 318 27.34 30.08 -3.55
C LEU A 318 27.89 31.23 -4.38
N SER A 319 27.42 32.44 -4.12
CA SER A 319 27.91 33.67 -4.72
C SER A 319 28.38 34.64 -3.63
N GLY A 320 29.69 34.69 -3.38
CA GLY A 320 30.24 35.38 -2.22
C GLY A 320 29.79 34.76 -0.91
N THR A 321 29.05 35.49 -0.08
CA THR A 321 28.45 34.99 1.18
C THR A 321 26.99 34.62 1.04
N GLN A 322 26.41 34.69 -0.17
CA GLN A 322 25.01 34.39 -0.44
C GLN A 322 24.86 33.01 -1.06
N LEU A 323 24.01 32.17 -0.47
CA LEU A 323 23.58 30.90 -1.03
C LEU A 323 22.30 31.11 -1.83
N ASN A 324 22.39 30.91 -3.14
CA ASN A 324 21.21 30.93 -4.03
C ASN A 324 20.73 29.48 -4.21
N VAL A 325 19.48 29.22 -3.83
CA VAL A 325 18.83 27.91 -3.99
C VAL A 325 17.65 28.06 -4.92
N THR A 326 17.63 27.26 -5.97
CA THR A 326 16.45 27.08 -6.84
C THR A 326 16.00 25.65 -6.77
N TYR A 327 14.69 25.44 -6.79
CA TYR A 327 14.12 24.09 -6.72
C TYR A 327 12.90 23.98 -7.64
N GLU A 328 12.64 22.74 -8.07
CA GLU A 328 11.41 22.32 -8.74
C GLU A 328 10.66 21.38 -7.80
N ALA A 329 9.38 21.61 -7.59
CA ALA A 329 8.55 20.75 -6.74
C ALA A 329 7.31 20.30 -7.52
N GLY A 330 6.86 19.10 -7.24
CA GLY A 330 5.67 18.49 -7.84
C GLY A 330 4.79 17.83 -6.80
N VAL A 331 3.58 17.48 -7.25
CA VAL A 331 2.62 16.66 -6.52
C VAL A 331 2.14 15.58 -7.49
N ASN A 332 2.23 14.32 -7.10
CA ASN A 332 1.64 13.23 -7.88
C ASN A 332 0.14 13.19 -7.61
N LYS A 333 -0.65 13.15 -8.67
CA LYS A 333 -2.10 13.07 -8.60
C LYS A 333 -2.57 11.62 -8.67
#